data_b1202af7f19b25e2926142369f4b9471
#
_entry.id   b1202af7f19b25e2926142369f4b9471
#
_cell.length_a   1.000
_cell.length_b   1.000
_cell.length_c   1.000
_cell.angle_alpha   90.00
_cell.angle_beta   90.00
_cell.angle_gamma   90.00
#
_symmetry.space_group_name_H-M   'P 1'
#
loop_
_entity.id
_entity.type
_entity.pdbx_description
1 polymer ?
#
loop_
_entity_poly.entity_id
_entity_poly.type
_entity_poly.pdbx_seq_one_letter_code
_entity_poly.pdbx_strand_id
1 'polypeptide(L)'
;MKKIFGFLSVILVLGMFSCKESGTGFRKIDPAVLKDKIAGGWAGKMIGVTYGAPTEFKAGGKTYEDPINWKPEDIKGSIWQDDIYVQLTFLMTMDKFGMDASQKQFQEMLAKAGYPLWHANMQARKNYLDSIFAPLSGNPEYNIHADDIDFQIEADYIGFMCPGMPRTASGIADKIGHIMNYGDGVYG
;
A
#
# COMPACT_ATOMS: atom_id res chain seq x y z
N MET A 1 -5.58 -6.91 58.23
CA MET A 1 -6.05 -7.86 57.20
C MET A 1 -7.40 -7.50 56.56
N LYS A 2 -8.43 -7.06 57.32
CA LYS A 2 -9.78 -6.76 56.75
C LYS A 2 -9.82 -5.55 55.79
N LYS A 3 -8.92 -4.56 55.90
CA LYS A 3 -8.88 -3.37 55.02
C LYS A 3 -8.24 -3.65 53.64
N ILE A 4 -7.35 -4.63 53.55
CA ILE A 4 -6.67 -4.99 52.30
C ILE A 4 -7.63 -5.76 51.38
N PHE A 5 -8.51 -6.60 51.95
CA PHE A 5 -9.51 -7.34 51.17
C PHE A 5 -10.58 -6.44 50.53
N GLY A 6 -10.97 -5.35 51.21
CA GLY A 6 -11.91 -4.39 50.63
C GLY A 6 -11.32 -3.62 49.43
N PHE A 7 -10.03 -3.31 49.46
CA PHE A 7 -9.36 -2.59 48.37
C PHE A 7 -9.15 -3.47 47.15
N LEU A 8 -8.83 -4.74 47.34
CA LEU A 8 -8.71 -5.72 46.22
C LEU A 8 -10.05 -5.98 45.54
N SER A 9 -11.17 -6.04 46.31
CA SER A 9 -12.49 -6.22 45.72
C SER A 9 -12.96 -5.03 44.88
N VAL A 10 -12.61 -3.79 45.26
CA VAL A 10 -12.94 -2.57 44.49
C VAL A 10 -12.15 -2.52 43.18
N ILE A 11 -10.88 -2.95 43.19
CA ILE A 11 -10.06 -3.00 41.97
C ILE A 11 -10.58 -4.07 41.00
N LEU A 12 -11.05 -5.23 41.52
CA LEU A 12 -11.62 -6.29 40.69
C LEU A 12 -12.94 -5.88 40.03
N VAL A 13 -13.78 -5.12 40.72
CA VAL A 13 -15.06 -4.61 40.17
C VAL A 13 -14.84 -3.52 39.13
N LEU A 14 -13.85 -2.64 39.31
CA LEU A 14 -13.49 -1.63 38.35
C LEU A 14 -12.87 -2.22 37.05
N GLY A 15 -12.18 -3.35 37.16
CA GLY A 15 -11.64 -4.08 36.00
C GLY A 15 -12.72 -4.71 35.10
N MET A 16 -13.90 -5.01 35.61
CA MET A 16 -15.00 -5.63 34.85
C MET A 16 -15.80 -4.62 33.98
N PHE A 17 -15.67 -3.33 34.25
CA PHE A 17 -16.34 -2.31 33.44
C PHE A 17 -15.49 -1.77 32.27
N SER A 18 -14.24 -2.26 32.11
CA SER A 18 -13.33 -1.81 31.06
C SER A 18 -13.49 -2.57 29.73
N CYS A 19 -14.26 -3.64 29.69
CA CYS A 19 -14.65 -4.27 28.43
C CYS A 19 -15.90 -3.59 27.88
N LYS A 20 -15.71 -2.45 27.22
CA LYS A 20 -16.70 -1.95 26.28
C LYS A 20 -16.75 -2.99 25.15
N GLU A 21 -17.84 -3.75 25.05
CA GLU A 21 -18.10 -4.57 23.87
C GLU A 21 -17.80 -3.73 22.63
N SER A 22 -16.78 -4.10 21.88
CA SER A 22 -16.59 -3.58 20.54
C SER A 22 -17.81 -4.04 19.75
N GLY A 23 -18.75 -3.13 19.58
CA GLY A 23 -19.99 -3.42 18.89
C GLY A 23 -19.68 -4.10 17.56
N THR A 24 -20.23 -5.27 17.35
CA THR A 24 -20.22 -6.06 16.11
C THR A 24 -21.00 -5.36 14.98
N GLY A 25 -21.22 -4.04 15.10
CA GLY A 25 -21.95 -3.24 14.15
C GLY A 25 -21.08 -2.82 12.95
N PHE A 26 -21.62 -2.95 11.75
CA PHE A 26 -21.04 -2.38 10.55
C PHE A 26 -20.86 -0.86 10.73
N ARG A 27 -19.66 -0.37 10.40
CA ARG A 27 -19.44 1.07 10.28
C ARG A 27 -20.03 1.54 8.95
N LYS A 28 -20.82 2.60 9.00
CA LYS A 28 -21.39 3.23 7.79
C LYS A 28 -20.62 4.50 7.50
N ILE A 29 -20.30 4.71 6.23
CA ILE A 29 -19.76 5.97 5.73
C ILE A 29 -20.69 6.48 4.62
N ASP A 30 -20.94 7.76 4.61
CA ASP A 30 -21.68 8.40 3.51
C ASP A 30 -20.86 8.28 2.21
N PRO A 31 -21.45 7.86 1.09
CA PRO A 31 -20.75 7.71 -0.19
C PRO A 31 -20.07 9.01 -0.67
N ALA A 32 -20.67 10.18 -0.43
CA ALA A 32 -20.06 11.45 -0.82
C ALA A 32 -18.83 11.76 0.02
N VAL A 33 -18.87 11.47 1.33
CA VAL A 33 -17.72 11.58 2.23
C VAL A 33 -16.62 10.60 1.84
N LEU A 34 -16.97 9.36 1.48
CA LEU A 34 -15.99 8.37 1.02
C LEU A 34 -15.30 8.83 -0.27
N LYS A 35 -16.08 9.31 -1.25
CA LYS A 35 -15.55 9.82 -2.51
C LYS A 35 -14.59 11.00 -2.29
N ASP A 36 -14.94 11.93 -1.42
CA ASP A 36 -14.10 13.08 -1.07
C ASP A 36 -12.77 12.62 -0.42
N LYS A 37 -12.84 11.67 0.52
CA LYS A 37 -11.63 11.11 1.17
C LYS A 37 -10.71 10.38 0.17
N ILE A 38 -11.28 9.61 -0.76
CA ILE A 38 -10.51 8.94 -1.81
C ILE A 38 -9.84 9.99 -2.71
N ALA A 39 -10.56 11.01 -3.13
CA ALA A 39 -10.02 12.11 -3.94
C ALA A 39 -8.89 12.85 -3.19
N GLY A 40 -9.09 13.13 -1.89
CA GLY A 40 -8.06 13.72 -1.04
C GLY A 40 -6.83 12.82 -0.87
N GLY A 41 -7.01 11.51 -0.75
CA GLY A 41 -5.92 10.53 -0.70
C GLY A 41 -5.07 10.53 -1.97
N TRP A 42 -5.71 10.47 -3.14
CA TRP A 42 -5.01 10.58 -4.43
C TRP A 42 -4.30 11.92 -4.60
N ALA A 43 -4.96 13.04 -4.24
CA ALA A 43 -4.32 14.35 -4.28
C ALA A 43 -3.08 14.41 -3.38
N GLY A 44 -3.18 13.88 -2.14
CA GLY A 44 -2.05 13.78 -1.22
C GLY A 44 -0.89 12.95 -1.77
N LYS A 45 -1.18 11.78 -2.36
CA LYS A 45 -0.19 10.93 -3.02
C LYS A 45 0.51 11.68 -4.16
N MET A 46 -0.25 12.29 -5.07
CA MET A 46 0.30 13.03 -6.20
C MET A 46 1.16 14.23 -5.77
N ILE A 47 0.75 14.94 -4.71
CA ILE A 47 1.56 16.02 -4.12
C ILE A 47 2.84 15.44 -3.53
N GLY A 48 2.74 14.37 -2.73
CA GLY A 48 3.88 13.74 -2.06
C GLY A 48 4.96 13.31 -3.04
N VAL A 49 4.60 12.58 -4.09
CA VAL A 49 5.57 12.09 -5.09
C VAL A 49 6.23 13.22 -5.87
N THR A 50 5.47 14.26 -6.24
CA THR A 50 6.06 15.40 -6.96
C THR A 50 6.87 16.34 -6.06
N TYR A 51 6.53 16.41 -4.78
CA TYR A 51 7.30 17.15 -3.78
C TYR A 51 8.62 16.43 -3.46
N GLY A 52 8.61 15.10 -3.33
CA GLY A 52 9.77 14.28 -2.98
C GLY A 52 10.73 14.05 -4.14
N ALA A 53 10.24 13.88 -5.37
CA ALA A 53 11.04 13.50 -6.53
C ALA A 53 12.32 14.36 -6.75
N PRO A 54 12.32 15.70 -6.59
CA PRO A 54 13.53 16.49 -6.75
C PRO A 54 14.64 16.19 -5.75
N THR A 55 14.33 15.52 -4.63
CA THR A 55 15.27 15.20 -3.56
C THR A 55 15.72 13.75 -3.53
N GLU A 56 15.13 12.92 -4.37
CA GLU A 56 15.42 11.49 -4.46
C GLU A 56 16.92 11.27 -4.68
N PHE A 57 17.49 10.34 -3.92
CA PHE A 57 18.93 9.99 -3.89
C PHE A 57 19.90 11.13 -3.52
N LYS A 58 19.44 12.34 -3.15
CA LYS A 58 20.33 13.47 -2.86
C LYS A 58 20.84 13.52 -1.43
N ALA A 59 20.05 13.07 -0.46
CA ALA A 59 20.40 13.18 0.95
C ALA A 59 21.24 12.02 1.50
N GLY A 60 21.21 10.83 0.87
CA GLY A 60 22.07 9.70 1.22
C GLY A 60 21.98 9.27 2.69
N GLY A 61 20.76 9.04 3.21
CA GLY A 61 20.54 8.64 4.60
C GLY A 61 20.57 9.78 5.63
N LYS A 62 20.56 11.03 5.16
CA LYS A 62 20.47 12.24 6.01
C LYS A 62 19.16 12.97 5.74
N THR A 63 18.78 13.89 6.64
CA THR A 63 17.70 14.82 6.38
C THR A 63 18.10 15.77 5.25
N TYR A 64 17.19 16.01 4.30
CA TYR A 64 17.38 17.00 3.27
C TYR A 64 17.06 18.39 3.82
N GLU A 65 18.04 19.29 3.83
CA GLU A 65 17.96 20.60 4.49
C GLU A 65 17.67 21.75 3.52
N ASP A 66 17.90 21.56 2.21
CA ASP A 66 17.70 22.62 1.23
C ASP A 66 16.21 22.86 0.93
N PRO A 67 15.81 24.11 0.58
CA PRO A 67 14.43 24.41 0.22
C PRO A 67 13.97 23.63 -1.02
N ILE A 68 12.78 23.05 -0.94
CA ILE A 68 12.13 22.39 -2.10
C ILE A 68 11.17 23.41 -2.75
N ASN A 69 11.49 23.83 -3.95
CA ASN A 69 10.69 24.79 -4.74
C ASN A 69 9.55 24.07 -5.46
N TRP A 70 8.56 23.57 -4.70
CA TRP A 70 7.37 22.93 -5.26
C TRP A 70 6.24 23.94 -5.44
N LYS A 71 5.47 23.79 -6.53
CA LYS A 71 4.29 24.60 -6.83
C LYS A 71 3.10 23.69 -7.13
N PRO A 72 1.86 24.14 -6.93
CA PRO A 72 0.66 23.33 -7.23
C PRO A 72 0.61 22.77 -8.66
N GLU A 73 1.19 23.48 -9.62
CA GLU A 73 1.26 23.06 -11.03
C GLU A 73 2.14 21.82 -11.23
N ASP A 74 3.10 21.58 -10.35
CA ASP A 74 4.06 20.46 -10.43
C ASP A 74 3.36 19.12 -10.23
N ILE A 75 2.15 19.11 -9.64
CA ILE A 75 1.32 17.91 -9.48
C ILE A 75 1.10 17.16 -10.80
N LYS A 76 1.12 17.87 -11.93
CA LYS A 76 0.99 17.27 -13.27
C LYS A 76 2.09 16.27 -13.56
N GLY A 77 3.27 16.43 -12.95
CA GLY A 77 4.39 15.52 -13.07
C GLY A 77 4.19 14.15 -12.42
N SER A 78 3.19 14.02 -11.52
CA SER A 78 2.94 12.78 -10.79
C SER A 78 2.64 11.58 -11.69
N ILE A 79 2.01 11.80 -12.85
CA ILE A 79 1.69 10.73 -13.81
C ILE A 79 2.93 10.02 -14.39
N TRP A 80 4.12 10.61 -14.23
CA TRP A 80 5.39 10.03 -14.67
C TRP A 80 6.15 9.31 -13.55
N GLN A 81 5.56 9.24 -12.36
CA GLN A 81 6.12 8.55 -11.21
C GLN A 81 5.57 7.13 -11.12
N ASP A 82 6.45 6.15 -10.89
CA ASP A 82 6.08 4.74 -10.74
C ASP A 82 5.11 4.52 -9.59
N ASP A 83 5.28 5.23 -8.49
CA ASP A 83 4.29 5.36 -7.40
C ASP A 83 2.84 5.55 -7.89
N ILE A 84 2.63 6.15 -9.04
CA ILE A 84 1.30 6.45 -9.57
C ILE A 84 0.92 5.48 -10.69
N TYR A 85 1.74 5.33 -11.75
CA TYR A 85 1.30 4.58 -12.91
C TYR A 85 1.20 3.07 -12.65
N VAL A 86 1.99 2.52 -11.73
CA VAL A 86 1.90 1.08 -11.43
C VAL A 86 0.61 0.77 -10.68
N GLN A 87 0.26 1.50 -9.63
CA GLN A 87 -1.00 1.26 -8.94
C GLN A 87 -2.23 1.56 -9.81
N LEU A 88 -2.15 2.52 -10.75
CA LEU A 88 -3.21 2.70 -11.75
C LEU A 88 -3.35 1.46 -12.65
N THR A 89 -2.24 0.79 -13.00
CA THR A 89 -2.27 -0.46 -13.76
C THR A 89 -2.95 -1.58 -12.97
N PHE A 90 -2.74 -1.65 -11.66
CA PHE A 90 -3.43 -2.63 -10.81
C PHE A 90 -4.93 -2.31 -10.70
N LEU A 91 -5.31 -1.05 -10.56
CA LEU A 91 -6.72 -0.64 -10.62
C LEU A 91 -7.37 -0.98 -11.97
N MET A 92 -6.67 -0.71 -13.08
CA MET A 92 -7.15 -1.10 -14.43
C MET A 92 -7.29 -2.61 -14.57
N THR A 93 -6.44 -3.39 -13.91
CA THR A 93 -6.55 -4.85 -13.88
C THR A 93 -7.83 -5.28 -13.17
N MET A 94 -8.14 -4.67 -12.04
CA MET A 94 -9.39 -4.94 -11.31
C MET A 94 -10.62 -4.48 -12.09
N ASP A 95 -10.55 -3.34 -12.77
CA ASP A 95 -11.66 -2.86 -13.62
C ASP A 95 -11.93 -3.83 -14.79
N LYS A 96 -10.87 -4.35 -15.38
CA LYS A 96 -10.96 -5.27 -16.54
C LYS A 96 -11.39 -6.69 -16.18
N PHE A 97 -10.87 -7.24 -15.09
CA PHE A 97 -11.01 -8.67 -14.75
C PHE A 97 -11.80 -8.91 -13.46
N GLY A 98 -12.23 -7.85 -12.76
CA GLY A 98 -12.92 -7.92 -11.48
C GLY A 98 -11.98 -8.00 -10.29
N MET A 99 -12.58 -7.91 -9.09
CA MET A 99 -11.84 -7.95 -7.81
C MET A 99 -11.11 -9.29 -7.57
N ASP A 100 -11.57 -10.35 -8.22
CA ASP A 100 -10.98 -11.70 -8.12
C ASP A 100 -9.89 -11.96 -9.15
N ALA A 101 -9.44 -10.93 -9.88
CA ALA A 101 -8.34 -11.06 -10.83
C ALA A 101 -7.16 -11.83 -10.22
N SER A 102 -6.60 -12.75 -11.00
CA SER A 102 -5.50 -13.60 -10.58
C SER A 102 -4.17 -12.84 -10.54
N GLN A 103 -3.23 -13.28 -9.72
CA GLN A 103 -1.86 -12.75 -9.70
C GLN A 103 -1.25 -12.69 -11.10
N LYS A 104 -1.48 -13.73 -11.91
CA LYS A 104 -0.99 -13.78 -13.29
C LYS A 104 -1.56 -12.66 -14.16
N GLN A 105 -2.84 -12.31 -14.00
CA GLN A 105 -3.46 -11.20 -14.74
C GLN A 105 -2.86 -9.84 -14.32
N PHE A 106 -2.64 -9.63 -13.04
CA PHE A 106 -1.94 -8.43 -12.55
C PHE A 106 -0.51 -8.35 -13.10
N GLN A 107 0.25 -9.44 -13.01
CA GLN A 107 1.61 -9.50 -13.54
C GLN A 107 1.65 -9.28 -15.05
N GLU A 108 0.70 -9.85 -15.80
CA GLU A 108 0.59 -9.64 -17.24
C GLU A 108 0.34 -8.18 -17.60
N MET A 109 -0.55 -7.51 -16.90
CA MET A 109 -0.85 -6.08 -17.11
C MET A 109 0.39 -5.22 -16.82
N LEU A 110 1.10 -5.50 -15.71
CA LEU A 110 2.35 -4.83 -15.37
C LEU A 110 3.43 -5.09 -16.43
N ALA A 111 3.59 -6.34 -16.85
CA ALA A 111 4.62 -6.73 -17.82
C ALA A 111 4.41 -6.10 -19.20
N LYS A 112 3.15 -5.97 -19.62
CA LYS A 112 2.77 -5.39 -20.93
C LYS A 112 2.64 -3.87 -20.92
N ALA A 113 2.72 -3.23 -19.77
CA ALA A 113 2.68 -1.77 -19.67
C ALA A 113 3.90 -1.14 -20.34
N GLY A 114 3.68 -0.05 -21.09
CA GLY A 114 4.72 0.59 -21.93
C GLY A 114 5.63 1.57 -21.19
N TYR A 115 5.44 1.78 -19.88
CA TYR A 115 6.25 2.69 -19.08
C TYR A 115 7.53 2.02 -18.54
N PRO A 116 8.56 2.79 -18.15
CA PRO A 116 9.75 2.25 -17.50
C PRO A 116 9.40 1.63 -16.13
N LEU A 117 10.13 0.59 -15.78
CA LEU A 117 10.09 -0.06 -14.47
C LEU A 117 11.51 -0.17 -13.93
N TRP A 118 11.61 -0.19 -12.63
CA TRP A 118 12.86 -0.25 -11.89
C TRP A 118 12.85 -1.46 -10.97
N HIS A 119 13.98 -1.83 -10.41
CA HIS A 119 14.19 -2.77 -9.31
C HIS A 119 13.25 -4.00 -9.36
N ALA A 120 12.46 -4.23 -8.31
CA ALA A 120 11.61 -5.40 -8.19
C ALA A 120 10.53 -5.46 -9.29
N ASN A 121 9.97 -4.33 -9.68
CA ASN A 121 9.00 -4.24 -10.77
C ASN A 121 9.58 -4.63 -12.12
N MET A 122 10.80 -4.14 -12.42
CA MET A 122 11.48 -4.48 -13.66
C MET A 122 11.82 -5.97 -13.69
N GLN A 123 12.26 -6.53 -12.58
CA GLN A 123 12.54 -7.96 -12.50
C GLN A 123 11.27 -8.79 -12.64
N ALA A 124 10.14 -8.38 -12.03
CA ALA A 124 8.85 -9.04 -12.21
C ALA A 124 8.37 -9.06 -13.67
N ARG A 125 8.64 -7.98 -14.42
CA ARG A 125 8.40 -7.92 -15.89
C ARG A 125 9.25 -8.93 -16.64
N LYS A 126 10.55 -9.01 -16.35
CA LYS A 126 11.47 -9.98 -16.97
C LYS A 126 11.03 -11.40 -16.64
N ASN A 127 10.72 -11.68 -15.39
CA ASN A 127 10.24 -12.98 -14.94
C ASN A 127 8.97 -13.41 -15.69
N TYR A 128 8.02 -12.49 -15.92
CA TYR A 128 6.86 -12.77 -16.73
C TYR A 128 7.22 -13.21 -18.16
N LEU A 129 8.16 -12.51 -18.80
CA LEU A 129 8.63 -12.83 -20.16
C LEU A 129 9.33 -14.19 -20.20
N ASP A 130 10.02 -14.56 -19.12
CA ASP A 130 10.70 -15.85 -18.93
C ASP A 130 9.75 -16.93 -18.42
N SER A 131 8.43 -16.67 -18.39
CA SER A 131 7.39 -17.60 -17.91
C SER A 131 7.48 -17.96 -16.43
N ILE A 132 8.12 -17.11 -15.62
CA ILE A 132 8.15 -17.18 -14.16
C ILE A 132 7.01 -16.30 -13.63
N PHE A 133 5.93 -16.95 -13.18
CA PHE A 133 4.71 -16.27 -12.76
C PHE A 133 4.64 -16.09 -11.24
N ALA A 134 3.88 -15.08 -10.84
CA ALA A 134 3.60 -14.86 -9.42
C ALA A 134 2.93 -16.11 -8.78
N PRO A 135 3.26 -16.42 -7.51
CA PRO A 135 4.10 -15.64 -6.60
C PRO A 135 5.62 -15.81 -6.78
N LEU A 136 6.06 -16.74 -7.64
CA LEU A 136 7.50 -16.99 -7.82
C LEU A 136 8.25 -15.78 -8.38
N SER A 137 7.59 -14.95 -9.19
CA SER A 137 8.24 -13.78 -9.82
C SER A 137 8.75 -12.75 -8.81
N GLY A 138 8.14 -12.65 -7.62
CA GLY A 138 8.60 -11.80 -6.52
C GLY A 138 9.57 -12.50 -5.56
N ASN A 139 9.70 -13.83 -5.64
CA ASN A 139 10.52 -14.61 -4.71
C ASN A 139 12.00 -14.25 -4.84
N PRO A 140 12.78 -14.15 -3.73
CA PRO A 140 14.21 -13.84 -3.75
C PRO A 140 15.05 -14.74 -4.65
N GLU A 141 14.61 -15.96 -4.92
CA GLU A 141 15.29 -16.86 -5.86
C GLU A 141 15.25 -16.32 -7.31
N TYR A 142 14.19 -15.61 -7.68
CA TYR A 142 13.95 -15.09 -9.02
C TYR A 142 13.99 -13.57 -9.11
N ASN A 143 13.98 -12.88 -7.98
CA ASN A 143 13.98 -11.43 -7.89
C ASN A 143 14.94 -10.94 -6.81
N ILE A 144 16.14 -10.52 -7.22
CA ILE A 144 17.17 -10.03 -6.31
C ILE A 144 16.78 -8.72 -5.59
N HIS A 145 15.70 -8.08 -6.03
CA HIS A 145 15.11 -6.87 -5.49
C HIS A 145 13.86 -7.16 -4.65
N ALA A 146 13.66 -8.41 -4.22
CA ALA A 146 12.44 -8.83 -3.51
C ALA A 146 12.13 -8.01 -2.25
N ASP A 147 13.14 -7.46 -1.59
CA ASP A 147 13.00 -6.64 -0.38
C ASP A 147 13.03 -5.12 -0.66
N ASP A 148 13.08 -4.69 -1.94
CA ASP A 148 13.00 -3.28 -2.31
C ASP A 148 11.59 -2.72 -2.06
N ILE A 149 11.44 -1.40 -2.10
CA ILE A 149 10.22 -0.70 -1.69
C ILE A 149 9.11 -0.64 -2.74
N ASP A 150 9.28 -1.27 -3.90
CA ASP A 150 8.39 -1.11 -5.06
C ASP A 150 6.91 -1.29 -4.71
N PHE A 151 6.54 -2.41 -4.11
CA PHE A 151 5.13 -2.62 -3.73
C PHE A 151 4.64 -1.65 -2.65
N GLN A 152 5.51 -1.25 -1.72
CA GLN A 152 5.13 -0.33 -0.64
C GLN A 152 4.70 1.02 -1.18
N ILE A 153 5.41 1.55 -2.18
CA ILE A 153 5.07 2.83 -2.82
C ILE A 153 3.86 2.74 -3.76
N GLU A 154 3.34 1.55 -4.02
CA GLU A 154 2.28 1.27 -4.98
C GLU A 154 1.00 0.71 -4.35
N ALA A 155 0.93 0.63 -3.01
CA ALA A 155 -0.16 -0.05 -2.29
C ALA A 155 -1.27 0.88 -1.78
N ASP A 156 -1.14 2.22 -1.88
CA ASP A 156 -2.09 3.18 -1.29
C ASP A 156 -3.54 2.96 -1.76
N TYR A 157 -3.74 2.62 -3.04
CA TYR A 157 -5.06 2.40 -3.60
C TYR A 157 -5.84 1.29 -2.88
N ILE A 158 -5.13 0.29 -2.32
CA ILE A 158 -5.74 -0.80 -1.55
C ILE A 158 -6.39 -0.23 -0.28
N GLY A 159 -5.70 0.71 0.40
CA GLY A 159 -6.25 1.42 1.54
C GLY A 159 -7.48 2.26 1.19
N PHE A 160 -7.46 2.92 0.03
CA PHE A 160 -8.61 3.71 -0.46
C PHE A 160 -9.83 2.85 -0.79
N MET A 161 -9.61 1.62 -1.29
CA MET A 161 -10.67 0.68 -1.61
C MET A 161 -11.24 -0.04 -0.40
N CYS A 162 -10.47 -0.15 0.68
CA CYS A 162 -10.79 -0.98 1.84
C CYS A 162 -10.92 -0.19 3.16
N PRO A 163 -11.69 0.93 3.21
CA PRO A 163 -11.80 1.74 4.41
C PRO A 163 -12.43 0.94 5.56
N GLY A 164 -11.68 0.77 6.66
CA GLY A 164 -12.11 -0.01 7.82
C GLY A 164 -12.16 -1.53 7.61
N MET A 165 -11.59 -2.03 6.53
CA MET A 165 -11.54 -3.47 6.18
C MET A 165 -10.09 -3.99 6.12
N PRO A 166 -9.31 -3.95 7.20
CA PRO A 166 -7.88 -4.25 7.16
C PRO A 166 -7.58 -5.69 6.69
N ARG A 167 -8.43 -6.66 7.06
CA ARG A 167 -8.27 -8.05 6.61
C ARG A 167 -8.39 -8.18 5.09
N THR A 168 -9.36 -7.47 4.49
CA THR A 168 -9.54 -7.45 3.03
C THR A 168 -8.36 -6.76 2.36
N ALA A 169 -7.92 -5.62 2.91
CA ALA A 169 -6.75 -4.89 2.42
C ALA A 169 -5.50 -5.78 2.43
N SER A 170 -5.21 -6.43 3.56
CA SER A 170 -4.06 -7.33 3.68
C SER A 170 -4.11 -8.50 2.68
N GLY A 171 -5.29 -9.08 2.45
CA GLY A 171 -5.43 -10.17 1.48
C GLY A 171 -5.19 -9.73 0.02
N ILE A 172 -5.58 -8.49 -0.33
CA ILE A 172 -5.29 -7.91 -1.65
C ILE A 172 -3.80 -7.58 -1.74
N ALA A 173 -3.23 -6.98 -0.70
CA ALA A 173 -1.81 -6.63 -0.63
C ALA A 173 -0.91 -7.88 -0.75
N ASP A 174 -1.21 -8.94 -0.01
CA ASP A 174 -0.51 -10.22 -0.09
C ASP A 174 -0.54 -10.79 -1.51
N LYS A 175 -1.72 -10.80 -2.14
CA LYS A 175 -1.88 -11.28 -3.52
C LYS A 175 -1.03 -10.48 -4.51
N ILE A 176 -1.07 -9.17 -4.46
CA ILE A 176 -0.46 -8.30 -5.48
C ILE A 176 1.02 -8.07 -5.18
N GLY A 177 1.39 -7.90 -3.92
CA GLY A 177 2.77 -7.68 -3.51
C GLY A 177 3.72 -8.78 -3.95
N HIS A 178 3.26 -10.04 -3.91
CA HIS A 178 4.05 -11.20 -4.35
C HIS A 178 4.27 -11.29 -5.87
N ILE A 179 3.80 -10.33 -6.65
CA ILE A 179 4.17 -10.22 -8.06
C ILE A 179 5.62 -9.76 -8.20
N MET A 180 6.06 -8.82 -7.34
CA MET A 180 7.37 -8.19 -7.41
C MET A 180 8.20 -8.31 -6.14
N ASN A 181 7.59 -8.41 -4.96
CA ASN A 181 8.28 -8.39 -3.67
C ASN A 181 8.01 -9.62 -2.81
N TYR A 182 8.82 -9.77 -1.75
CA TYR A 182 8.67 -10.73 -0.65
C TYR A 182 9.14 -10.07 0.64
N GLY A 183 8.93 -10.76 1.78
CA GLY A 183 9.44 -10.31 3.08
C GLY A 183 8.95 -8.91 3.44
N ASP A 184 9.86 -8.07 3.90
CA ASP A 184 9.56 -6.70 4.32
C ASP A 184 9.05 -5.82 3.16
N GLY A 185 9.41 -6.13 1.92
CA GLY A 185 8.88 -5.47 0.74
C GLY A 185 7.37 -5.64 0.54
N VAL A 186 6.75 -6.67 1.16
CA VAL A 186 5.29 -6.91 1.14
C VAL A 186 4.63 -6.52 2.45
N TYR A 187 5.27 -6.84 3.59
CA TYR A 187 4.64 -6.73 4.91
C TYR A 187 5.06 -5.48 5.70
N GLY A 188 6.09 -4.78 5.28
CA GLY A 188 6.55 -3.50 5.86
C GLY A 188 5.66 -2.34 5.47
#